data_88aa97bd60ca308d5bce2f9284d853fa
#
_entry.id   88aa97bd60ca308d5bce2f9284d853fa
#
_cell.length_a   1.000
_cell.length_b   1.000
_cell.length_c   1.000
_cell.angle_alpha   90.00
_cell.angle_beta   90.00
_cell.angle_gamma   90.00
#
_symmetry.space_group_name_H-M   'P 1'
#
loop_
_entity.id
_entity.type
_entity.pdbx_description
1 polymer ?
#
loop_
_entity_poly.entity_id
_entity_poly.type
_entity_poly.pdbx_seq_one_letter_code
_entity_poly.pdbx_strand_id
1 'polypeptide(L)'
;VVVSPNSKWNWIPSNIWVGVGQMKPEQVTFELAPVYQKAGVDFRQALALSIHPEGGEGAAKPYVMIRYTAPDKAGETEVLEYDYLVNATGPKLNFGATEGLGPEAGHTVSVCTYLHAAEANAKLQANIEAMKQGEKKTFLIGTGHGMCTCQGAAFEYIFNVEYALRKAGVRDKAKIIWISNEYELGDFGMGGLHLKRGGYITNGKIFAESLMVERGIEWITRAHVNKVEAGKVHYETLDGELKEVAFDFSMLIPPFAGVGLKAFNAAGEDITANLFLPNAFMKVDADYTARPFEEWSAADWPKSCQNPVYKNIFAAGIAFAPPHPISKVMKSPNGTVITPAPPRTGMPSAGMGKAVAGSIRDMILHGATEPTHHASMAEMGAACVASTGMGLFDGTAASITVYPVVPDFEKYPDYGRDLDLTFGEIGLAGHWIKHYLHYMFMYQAQMKPGWTLIPE
;
A
#
# COMPACT_ATOMS: atom_id res chain seq x y z
N VAL A 1 6.01 13.11 -20.43
CA VAL A 1 7.22 12.55 -19.82
C VAL A 1 6.86 11.73 -18.59
N VAL A 2 7.51 10.59 -18.36
CA VAL A 2 7.43 9.81 -17.12
C VAL A 2 8.80 9.80 -16.43
N VAL A 3 8.81 10.16 -15.15
CA VAL A 3 10.01 10.14 -14.30
C VAL A 3 9.87 9.03 -13.27
N SER A 4 10.81 8.11 -13.22
CA SER A 4 10.89 7.07 -12.19
C SER A 4 12.34 6.75 -11.86
N PRO A 5 12.73 6.60 -10.58
CA PRO A 5 14.10 6.23 -10.22
C PRO A 5 14.43 4.77 -10.57
N ASN A 6 13.42 3.94 -10.85
CA ASN A 6 13.57 2.52 -11.14
C ASN A 6 13.60 2.26 -12.64
N SER A 7 14.49 1.36 -13.12
CA SER A 7 14.47 0.85 -14.49
C SER A 7 13.34 -0.14 -14.73
N LYS A 8 12.86 -0.78 -13.67
CA LYS A 8 11.84 -1.84 -13.71
C LYS A 8 10.54 -1.40 -13.04
N TRP A 9 9.44 -1.82 -13.64
CA TRP A 9 8.16 -1.85 -12.96
C TRP A 9 8.01 -3.13 -12.16
N ASN A 10 7.36 -3.08 -11.00
CA ASN A 10 7.12 -4.23 -10.14
C ASN A 10 5.62 -4.35 -9.80
N TRP A 11 5.02 -5.47 -10.10
CA TRP A 11 3.68 -5.82 -9.65
C TRP A 11 3.73 -6.27 -8.18
N ILE A 12 3.68 -5.31 -7.27
CA ILE A 12 3.84 -5.49 -5.83
C ILE A 12 2.89 -6.54 -5.23
N PRO A 13 1.59 -6.65 -5.60
CA PRO A 13 0.70 -7.66 -5.03
C PRO A 13 1.17 -9.11 -5.17
N SER A 14 1.98 -9.41 -6.17
CA SER A 14 2.54 -10.76 -6.38
C SER A 14 3.92 -10.96 -5.75
N ASN A 15 4.52 -9.95 -5.14
CA ASN A 15 5.73 -10.11 -4.34
C ASN A 15 5.54 -11.11 -3.19
N ILE A 16 4.31 -11.26 -2.69
CA ILE A 16 3.95 -12.25 -1.68
C ILE A 16 4.29 -13.66 -2.14
N TRP A 17 3.98 -13.98 -3.40
CA TRP A 17 4.32 -15.27 -3.99
C TRP A 17 5.83 -15.43 -4.25
N VAL A 18 6.53 -14.34 -4.57
CA VAL A 18 8.00 -14.35 -4.62
C VAL A 18 8.57 -14.62 -3.22
N GLY A 19 8.01 -14.00 -2.18
CA GLY A 19 8.43 -14.13 -0.80
C GLY A 19 8.28 -15.54 -0.19
N VAL A 20 7.55 -16.43 -0.86
CA VAL A 20 7.41 -17.85 -0.47
C VAL A 20 7.88 -18.81 -1.55
N GLY A 21 8.54 -18.33 -2.60
CA GLY A 21 9.15 -19.13 -3.66
C GLY A 21 8.16 -19.70 -4.69
N GLN A 22 6.93 -19.21 -4.74
CA GLN A 22 5.92 -19.62 -5.73
C GLN A 22 6.10 -18.93 -7.08
N MET A 23 6.68 -17.72 -7.09
CA MET A 23 7.06 -16.97 -8.29
C MET A 23 8.52 -16.54 -8.20
N LYS A 24 9.11 -16.29 -9.38
CA LYS A 24 10.44 -15.66 -9.50
C LYS A 24 10.30 -14.13 -9.65
N PRO A 25 11.31 -13.34 -9.27
CA PRO A 25 11.32 -11.89 -9.48
C PRO A 25 10.99 -11.44 -10.91
N GLU A 26 11.44 -12.18 -11.91
CA GLU A 26 11.22 -11.88 -13.33
C GLU A 26 9.75 -12.00 -13.76
N GLN A 27 8.95 -12.77 -13.00
CA GLN A 27 7.52 -12.94 -13.29
C GLN A 27 6.67 -11.77 -12.78
N VAL A 28 7.21 -10.97 -11.87
CA VAL A 28 6.53 -9.81 -11.27
C VAL A 28 7.13 -8.46 -11.68
N THR A 29 8.11 -8.47 -12.59
CA THR A 29 8.79 -7.26 -13.06
C THR A 29 8.92 -7.22 -14.58
N PHE A 30 9.09 -6.02 -15.14
CA PHE A 30 9.53 -5.79 -16.51
C PHE A 30 10.26 -4.46 -16.65
N GLU A 31 11.09 -4.29 -17.68
CA GLU A 31 11.80 -3.03 -17.98
C GLU A 31 10.85 -1.94 -18.45
N LEU A 32 10.94 -0.73 -17.87
CA LEU A 32 10.08 0.39 -18.19
C LEU A 32 10.42 1.06 -19.53
N ALA A 33 11.71 1.27 -19.81
CA ALA A 33 12.15 2.03 -21.00
C ALA A 33 11.59 1.48 -22.32
N PRO A 34 11.63 0.16 -22.62
CA PRO A 34 11.07 -0.36 -23.87
C PRO A 34 9.55 -0.18 -23.99
N VAL A 35 8.83 -0.24 -22.87
CA VAL A 35 7.36 -0.06 -22.85
C VAL A 35 7.00 1.38 -23.19
N TYR A 36 7.63 2.34 -22.52
CA TYR A 36 7.39 3.76 -22.76
C TYR A 36 7.85 4.20 -24.15
N GLN A 37 9.00 3.71 -24.62
CA GLN A 37 9.47 3.97 -25.97
C GLN A 37 8.45 3.52 -27.02
N LYS A 38 7.92 2.31 -26.89
CA LYS A 38 6.88 1.77 -27.78
C LYS A 38 5.59 2.60 -27.75
N ALA A 39 5.25 3.16 -26.60
CA ALA A 39 4.06 4.01 -26.41
C ALA A 39 4.28 5.48 -26.86
N GLY A 40 5.48 5.85 -27.31
CA GLY A 40 5.82 7.24 -27.65
C GLY A 40 5.90 8.16 -26.43
N VAL A 41 6.11 7.57 -25.23
CA VAL A 41 6.24 8.30 -23.98
C VAL A 41 7.72 8.48 -23.66
N ASP A 42 8.13 9.72 -23.38
CA ASP A 42 9.47 10.04 -22.97
C ASP A 42 9.73 9.59 -21.52
N PHE A 43 10.70 8.70 -21.32
CA PHE A 43 11.02 8.12 -20.02
C PHE A 43 12.36 8.62 -19.50
N ARG A 44 12.35 9.16 -18.29
CA ARG A 44 13.54 9.56 -17.54
C ARG A 44 13.72 8.64 -16.34
N GLN A 45 14.76 7.79 -16.39
CA GLN A 45 15.15 7.02 -15.19
C GLN A 45 15.86 7.96 -14.22
N ALA A 46 15.08 8.66 -13.40
CA ALA A 46 15.54 9.70 -12.51
C ALA A 46 14.67 9.84 -11.27
N LEU A 47 15.23 10.41 -10.22
CA LEU A 47 14.55 10.81 -9.00
C LEU A 47 14.09 12.26 -9.12
N ALA A 48 12.82 12.54 -8.91
CA ALA A 48 12.31 13.90 -8.73
C ALA A 48 12.80 14.47 -7.40
N LEU A 49 13.39 15.65 -7.41
CA LEU A 49 13.96 16.31 -6.24
C LEU A 49 13.05 17.42 -5.71
N SER A 50 12.58 18.29 -6.60
CA SER A 50 11.76 19.44 -6.25
C SER A 50 10.80 19.84 -7.35
N ILE A 51 9.70 20.49 -6.95
CA ILE A 51 8.67 21.06 -7.81
C ILE A 51 8.79 22.58 -7.73
N HIS A 52 8.79 23.25 -8.87
CA HIS A 52 8.82 24.70 -9.00
C HIS A 52 7.58 25.17 -9.77
N PRO A 53 6.43 25.32 -9.08
CA PRO A 53 5.14 25.52 -9.74
C PRO A 53 4.98 26.91 -10.38
N GLU A 54 5.85 27.84 -10.04
CA GLU A 54 5.84 29.22 -10.54
C GLU A 54 7.02 29.51 -11.47
N GLY A 55 7.83 28.49 -11.81
CA GLY A 55 9.11 28.69 -12.46
C GLY A 55 10.20 29.14 -11.49
N GLY A 56 11.25 29.80 -11.97
CA GLY A 56 12.37 30.31 -11.17
C GLY A 56 13.67 30.36 -11.97
N GLU A 57 14.83 30.26 -11.30
CA GLU A 57 16.15 30.33 -11.97
C GLU A 57 16.34 29.25 -13.06
N GLY A 58 15.73 28.08 -12.89
CA GLY A 58 15.90 26.96 -13.85
C GLY A 58 15.13 27.14 -15.15
N ALA A 59 13.94 27.74 -15.09
CA ALA A 59 13.07 28.00 -16.24
C ALA A 59 11.96 29.00 -15.86
N ALA A 60 11.44 29.73 -16.85
CA ALA A 60 10.34 30.67 -16.66
C ALA A 60 8.98 29.96 -16.46
N LYS A 61 8.83 28.76 -17.01
CA LYS A 61 7.64 27.91 -16.84
C LYS A 61 7.74 27.06 -15.58
N PRO A 62 6.61 26.51 -15.09
CA PRO A 62 6.63 25.47 -14.06
C PRO A 62 7.54 24.29 -14.46
N TYR A 63 8.33 23.77 -13.51
CA TYR A 63 9.23 22.66 -13.78
C TYR A 63 9.45 21.75 -12.56
N VAL A 64 9.96 20.57 -12.82
CA VAL A 64 10.48 19.63 -11.83
C VAL A 64 11.98 19.50 -12.01
N MET A 65 12.75 19.64 -10.94
CA MET A 65 14.17 19.28 -10.93
C MET A 65 14.29 17.77 -10.73
N ILE A 66 14.99 17.11 -11.62
CA ILE A 66 15.26 15.67 -11.51
C ILE A 66 16.76 15.40 -11.42
N ARG A 67 17.11 14.22 -10.84
CA ARG A 67 18.47 13.69 -10.84
C ARG A 67 18.46 12.27 -11.38
N TYR A 68 19.25 12.04 -12.41
CA TYR A 68 19.33 10.73 -13.06
C TYR A 68 19.86 9.64 -12.12
N THR A 69 19.22 8.47 -12.22
CA THR A 69 19.64 7.22 -11.57
C THR A 69 20.07 6.17 -12.59
N ALA A 70 19.85 6.44 -13.89
CA ALA A 70 20.36 5.62 -14.98
C ALA A 70 21.89 5.55 -14.92
N PRO A 71 22.52 4.36 -15.08
CA PRO A 71 23.96 4.18 -14.87
C PRO A 71 24.85 5.07 -15.74
N ASP A 72 24.40 5.37 -16.96
CA ASP A 72 25.10 6.21 -17.95
C ASP A 72 25.07 7.70 -17.63
N LYS A 73 24.14 8.15 -16.81
CA LYS A 73 23.92 9.55 -16.42
C LYS A 73 23.81 9.76 -14.91
N ALA A 74 24.19 8.77 -14.12
CA ALA A 74 23.98 8.79 -12.66
C ALA A 74 24.53 10.06 -12.00
N GLY A 75 23.64 10.78 -11.31
CA GLY A 75 23.95 12.01 -10.60
C GLY A 75 23.77 13.30 -11.40
N GLU A 76 23.65 13.25 -12.74
CA GLU A 76 23.30 14.42 -13.53
C GLU A 76 21.91 14.96 -13.16
N THR A 77 21.72 16.26 -13.27
CA THR A 77 20.43 16.92 -13.01
C THR A 77 19.86 17.52 -14.29
N GLU A 78 18.53 17.53 -14.39
CA GLU A 78 17.80 18.14 -15.49
C GLU A 78 16.60 18.91 -14.97
N VAL A 79 16.26 20.02 -15.62
CA VAL A 79 15.03 20.79 -15.43
C VAL A 79 14.01 20.30 -16.44
N LEU A 80 12.89 19.75 -15.96
CA LEU A 80 11.77 19.32 -16.81
C LEU A 80 10.60 20.29 -16.65
N GLU A 81 10.36 21.10 -17.68
CA GLU A 81 9.17 21.96 -17.73
C GLU A 81 7.90 21.10 -17.90
N TYR A 82 6.78 21.58 -17.35
CA TYR A 82 5.48 20.93 -17.49
C TYR A 82 4.34 21.94 -17.65
N ASP A 83 3.32 21.54 -18.36
CA ASP A 83 2.02 22.23 -18.36
C ASP A 83 1.11 21.64 -17.29
N TYR A 84 1.12 20.31 -17.10
CA TYR A 84 0.45 19.57 -16.05
C TYR A 84 1.42 18.60 -15.38
N LEU A 85 1.31 18.49 -14.05
CA LEU A 85 2.11 17.58 -13.23
C LEU A 85 1.20 16.58 -12.47
N VAL A 86 1.51 15.29 -12.58
CA VAL A 86 0.86 14.25 -11.77
C VAL A 86 1.89 13.65 -10.83
N ASN A 87 1.70 13.85 -9.53
CA ASN A 87 2.48 13.16 -8.50
C ASN A 87 1.88 11.76 -8.25
N ALA A 88 2.52 10.75 -8.82
CA ALA A 88 2.19 9.33 -8.64
C ALA A 88 3.37 8.56 -8.04
N THR A 89 4.17 9.22 -7.18
CA THR A 89 5.41 8.66 -6.61
C THR A 89 5.19 7.49 -5.67
N GLY A 90 3.95 7.25 -5.22
CA GLY A 90 3.67 6.22 -4.23
C GLY A 90 4.22 6.57 -2.84
N PRO A 91 4.41 5.59 -1.96
CA PRO A 91 4.92 5.81 -0.62
C PRO A 91 6.43 5.64 -0.55
N LYS A 92 7.05 6.32 0.41
CA LYS A 92 8.31 5.90 1.01
C LYS A 92 8.02 4.82 2.06
N LEU A 93 8.71 3.69 1.96
CA LEU A 93 8.70 2.66 3.00
C LEU A 93 9.52 3.15 4.19
N ASN A 94 8.86 3.57 5.26
CA ASN A 94 9.53 4.23 6.37
C ASN A 94 9.98 3.23 7.44
N PHE A 95 10.93 2.34 7.10
CA PHE A 95 11.52 1.40 8.06
C PHE A 95 12.18 2.10 9.24
N GLY A 96 12.78 3.27 9.02
CA GLY A 96 13.42 4.05 10.08
C GLY A 96 12.47 4.62 11.15
N ALA A 97 11.15 4.48 11.01
CA ALA A 97 10.19 4.84 12.05
C ALA A 97 10.23 3.90 13.27
N THR A 98 10.80 2.70 13.11
CA THR A 98 10.98 1.72 14.18
C THR A 98 12.45 1.26 14.18
N GLU A 99 13.12 1.38 15.32
CA GLU A 99 14.52 0.97 15.46
C GLU A 99 14.69 -0.52 15.11
N GLY A 100 15.65 -0.84 14.24
CA GLY A 100 15.98 -2.21 13.82
C GLY A 100 14.98 -2.87 12.86
N LEU A 101 13.95 -2.16 12.40
CA LEU A 101 12.97 -2.68 11.44
C LEU A 101 13.55 -2.70 10.02
N GLY A 102 13.21 -3.75 9.28
CA GLY A 102 13.44 -3.85 7.83
C GLY A 102 14.67 -4.64 7.43
N PRO A 103 14.79 -4.95 6.12
CA PRO A 103 15.90 -5.75 5.59
C PRO A 103 17.26 -5.11 5.78
N GLU A 104 17.36 -3.78 5.65
CA GLU A 104 18.62 -3.03 5.79
C GLU A 104 19.20 -3.09 7.21
N ALA A 105 18.32 -3.14 8.23
CA ALA A 105 18.74 -3.37 9.61
C ALA A 105 19.08 -4.85 9.89
N GLY A 106 18.69 -5.76 8.98
CA GLY A 106 19.02 -7.18 9.01
C GLY A 106 18.17 -8.03 9.95
N HIS A 107 17.25 -7.46 10.71
CA HIS A 107 16.48 -8.21 11.72
C HIS A 107 15.13 -8.72 11.21
N THR A 108 14.47 -8.01 10.28
CA THR A 108 13.22 -8.46 9.67
C THR A 108 13.34 -8.46 8.15
N VAL A 109 12.47 -9.23 7.48
CA VAL A 109 12.34 -9.20 6.02
C VAL A 109 11.14 -8.34 5.60
N SER A 110 10.99 -8.13 4.30
CA SER A 110 9.90 -7.39 3.71
C SER A 110 9.46 -8.05 2.40
N VAL A 111 8.22 -7.80 1.97
CA VAL A 111 7.70 -8.17 0.65
C VAL A 111 7.28 -6.94 -0.16
N CYS A 112 7.64 -5.76 0.30
CA CYS A 112 7.25 -4.50 -0.34
C CYS A 112 7.94 -4.26 -1.70
N THR A 113 9.05 -4.93 -1.98
CA THR A 113 9.72 -4.94 -3.29
C THR A 113 10.05 -6.36 -3.71
N TYR A 114 10.27 -6.58 -5.00
CA TYR A 114 10.63 -7.92 -5.51
C TYR A 114 11.99 -8.42 -4.98
N LEU A 115 12.93 -7.51 -4.71
CA LEU A 115 14.24 -7.84 -4.11
C LEU A 115 14.09 -8.25 -2.65
N HIS A 116 13.34 -7.48 -1.86
CA HIS A 116 13.03 -7.85 -0.48
C HIS A 116 12.29 -9.19 -0.40
N ALA A 117 11.34 -9.42 -1.32
CA ALA A 117 10.61 -10.68 -1.37
C ALA A 117 11.51 -11.87 -1.70
N ALA A 118 12.48 -11.71 -2.60
CA ALA A 118 13.45 -12.74 -2.90
C ALA A 118 14.33 -13.07 -1.68
N GLU A 119 14.77 -12.07 -0.92
CA GLU A 119 15.48 -12.25 0.35
C GLU A 119 14.59 -12.94 1.40
N ALA A 120 13.33 -12.52 1.52
CA ALA A 120 12.37 -13.14 2.43
C ALA A 120 12.21 -14.63 2.12
N ASN A 121 12.10 -15.00 0.83
CA ASN A 121 12.06 -16.42 0.42
C ASN A 121 13.34 -17.15 0.83
N ALA A 122 14.52 -16.59 0.58
CA ALA A 122 15.77 -17.24 0.93
C ALA A 122 15.85 -17.55 2.44
N LYS A 123 15.46 -16.58 3.30
CA LYS A 123 15.42 -16.78 4.75
C LYS A 123 14.32 -17.77 5.16
N LEU A 124 13.15 -17.78 4.50
CA LEU A 124 12.09 -18.75 4.75
C LEU A 124 12.56 -20.18 4.45
N GLN A 125 13.19 -20.40 3.29
CA GLN A 125 13.71 -21.72 2.92
C GLN A 125 14.78 -22.22 3.89
N ALA A 126 15.68 -21.35 4.36
CA ALA A 126 16.68 -21.70 5.37
C ALA A 126 16.02 -22.18 6.69
N ASN A 127 14.95 -21.50 7.14
CA ASN A 127 14.18 -21.93 8.30
C ASN A 127 13.46 -23.28 8.05
N ILE A 128 12.89 -23.50 6.88
CA ILE A 128 12.27 -24.78 6.51
C ILE A 128 13.30 -25.91 6.57
N GLU A 129 14.51 -25.73 6.05
CA GLU A 129 15.55 -26.74 6.08
C GLU A 129 16.01 -27.05 7.53
N ALA A 130 16.19 -26.05 8.39
CA ALA A 130 16.48 -26.25 9.81
C ALA A 130 15.35 -27.04 10.51
N MET A 131 14.08 -26.74 10.18
CA MET A 131 12.93 -27.46 10.71
C MET A 131 12.87 -28.92 10.23
N LYS A 132 13.27 -29.22 9.00
CA LYS A 132 13.42 -30.60 8.54
C LYS A 132 14.44 -31.37 9.36
N GLN A 133 15.48 -30.70 9.87
CA GLN A 133 16.48 -31.28 10.78
C GLN A 133 16.00 -31.39 12.24
N GLY A 134 14.75 -31.01 12.53
CA GLY A 134 14.12 -31.17 13.84
C GLY A 134 13.98 -29.90 14.67
N GLU A 135 14.49 -28.76 14.20
CA GLU A 135 14.36 -27.51 14.95
C GLU A 135 12.92 -27.01 14.99
N LYS A 136 12.53 -26.35 16.07
CA LYS A 136 11.28 -25.59 16.18
C LYS A 136 11.55 -24.13 15.93
N LYS A 137 10.68 -23.47 15.16
CA LYS A 137 10.83 -22.07 14.75
C LYS A 137 9.60 -21.25 15.02
N THR A 138 9.80 -20.00 15.40
CA THR A 138 8.74 -19.00 15.59
C THR A 138 8.75 -17.99 14.44
N PHE A 139 7.61 -17.85 13.80
CA PHE A 139 7.36 -16.91 12.70
C PHE A 139 6.49 -15.77 13.19
N LEU A 140 6.99 -14.53 13.10
CA LEU A 140 6.28 -13.31 13.50
C LEU A 140 6.01 -12.46 12.25
N ILE A 141 4.75 -12.28 11.89
CA ILE A 141 4.35 -11.58 10.66
C ILE A 141 3.29 -10.55 10.99
N GLY A 142 3.35 -9.36 10.38
CA GLY A 142 2.34 -8.33 10.62
C GLY A 142 2.83 -6.91 10.39
N THR A 143 2.50 -6.00 11.33
CA THR A 143 2.84 -4.57 11.24
C THR A 143 4.01 -4.22 12.14
N GLY A 144 4.92 -3.39 11.63
CA GLY A 144 6.14 -2.97 12.33
C GLY A 144 6.02 -1.60 13.02
N HIS A 145 4.82 -1.02 13.13
CA HIS A 145 4.61 0.27 13.80
C HIS A 145 3.11 0.50 14.06
N GLY A 146 2.77 1.31 15.07
CA GLY A 146 1.39 1.63 15.44
C GLY A 146 0.58 2.38 14.38
N MET A 147 1.22 2.99 13.39
CA MET A 147 0.55 3.71 12.29
C MET A 147 0.74 3.06 10.91
N CYS A 148 0.98 1.75 10.87
CA CYS A 148 1.03 1.03 9.60
C CYS A 148 -0.32 1.01 8.89
N THR A 149 -0.26 0.84 7.58
CA THR A 149 -1.40 0.54 6.69
C THR A 149 -1.10 -0.75 5.92
N CYS A 150 -2.03 -1.18 5.06
CA CYS A 150 -1.86 -2.36 4.20
C CYS A 150 -1.69 -3.69 4.95
N GLN A 151 -2.32 -3.84 6.09
CA GLN A 151 -2.35 -5.09 6.86
C GLN A 151 -2.72 -6.30 5.99
N GLY A 152 -3.59 -6.12 4.97
CA GLY A 152 -3.99 -7.17 4.03
C GLY A 152 -2.82 -7.85 3.31
N ALA A 153 -1.72 -7.14 3.03
CA ALA A 153 -0.53 -7.73 2.42
C ALA A 153 0.19 -8.69 3.38
N ALA A 154 0.37 -8.30 4.65
CA ALA A 154 0.95 -9.17 5.67
C ALA A 154 0.00 -10.34 6.02
N PHE A 155 -1.31 -10.10 5.99
CA PHE A 155 -2.35 -11.12 6.18
C PHE A 155 -2.31 -12.20 5.09
N GLU A 156 -2.13 -11.80 3.83
CA GLU A 156 -1.92 -12.74 2.74
C GLU A 156 -0.58 -13.48 2.88
N TYR A 157 0.48 -12.78 3.28
CA TYR A 157 1.80 -13.36 3.42
C TYR A 157 1.86 -14.44 4.51
N ILE A 158 1.24 -14.21 5.68
CA ILE A 158 1.24 -15.19 6.77
C ILE A 158 0.56 -16.51 6.38
N PHE A 159 -0.51 -16.45 5.58
CA PHE A 159 -1.17 -17.65 5.08
C PHE A 159 -0.33 -18.39 4.05
N ASN A 160 0.41 -17.68 3.20
CA ASN A 160 1.32 -18.29 2.25
C ASN A 160 2.54 -18.92 2.95
N VAL A 161 3.04 -18.31 4.03
CA VAL A 161 4.07 -18.92 4.88
C VAL A 161 3.54 -20.19 5.55
N GLU A 162 2.34 -20.13 6.15
CA GLU A 162 1.69 -21.33 6.74
C GLU A 162 1.55 -22.44 5.72
N TYR A 163 1.04 -22.12 4.53
CA TYR A 163 0.91 -23.08 3.44
C TYR A 163 2.26 -23.69 3.01
N ALA A 164 3.31 -22.86 2.88
CA ALA A 164 4.66 -23.32 2.52
C ALA A 164 5.21 -24.29 3.57
N LEU A 165 5.02 -24.00 4.85
CA LEU A 165 5.43 -24.87 5.98
C LEU A 165 4.67 -26.19 5.99
N ARG A 166 3.35 -26.15 5.75
CA ARG A 166 2.50 -27.34 5.64
C ARG A 166 2.90 -28.20 4.45
N LYS A 167 3.14 -27.60 3.28
CA LYS A 167 3.59 -28.29 2.07
C LYS A 167 4.98 -28.91 2.23
N ALA A 168 5.86 -28.29 3.00
CA ALA A 168 7.17 -28.82 3.35
C ALA A 168 7.14 -29.93 4.43
N GLY A 169 5.97 -30.21 5.04
CA GLY A 169 5.80 -31.22 6.08
C GLY A 169 6.41 -30.83 7.43
N VAL A 170 6.55 -29.53 7.71
CA VAL A 170 7.18 -29.01 8.95
C VAL A 170 6.25 -28.09 9.77
N ARG A 171 4.97 -27.99 9.41
CA ARG A 171 4.02 -27.09 10.06
C ARG A 171 3.87 -27.31 11.57
N ASP A 172 3.98 -28.55 12.01
CA ASP A 172 3.91 -28.99 13.41
C ASP A 172 5.07 -28.48 14.28
N LYS A 173 6.17 -28.05 13.66
CA LYS A 173 7.35 -27.47 14.32
C LYS A 173 7.33 -25.95 14.34
N ALA A 174 6.33 -25.32 13.71
CA ALA A 174 6.21 -23.87 13.61
C ALA A 174 5.21 -23.30 14.59
N LYS A 175 5.64 -22.30 15.37
CA LYS A 175 4.76 -21.34 16.02
C LYS A 175 4.62 -20.13 15.08
N ILE A 176 3.38 -19.78 14.71
CA ILE A 176 3.10 -18.65 13.81
C ILE A 176 2.30 -17.62 14.58
N ILE A 177 2.74 -16.37 14.59
CA ILE A 177 2.15 -15.26 15.34
C ILE A 177 1.92 -14.09 14.38
N TRP A 178 0.69 -13.59 14.36
CA TRP A 178 0.32 -12.31 13.77
C TRP A 178 0.51 -11.20 14.79
N ILE A 179 1.09 -10.06 14.39
CA ILE A 179 1.14 -8.84 15.21
C ILE A 179 0.59 -7.66 14.43
N SER A 180 -0.33 -6.89 15.01
CA SER A 180 -1.01 -5.82 14.31
C SER A 180 -1.37 -4.64 15.21
N ASN A 181 -1.39 -3.47 14.60
CA ASN A 181 -1.87 -2.23 15.19
C ASN A 181 -3.41 -2.08 15.14
N GLU A 182 -4.12 -3.06 14.58
CA GLU A 182 -5.59 -3.08 14.52
C GLU A 182 -6.20 -3.18 15.93
N TYR A 183 -7.33 -2.51 16.15
CA TYR A 183 -8.08 -2.66 17.39
C TYR A 183 -8.68 -4.06 17.51
N GLU A 184 -9.25 -4.55 16.43
CA GLU A 184 -9.72 -5.92 16.28
C GLU A 184 -9.11 -6.55 15.03
N LEU A 185 -8.79 -7.82 15.10
CA LEU A 185 -8.27 -8.56 13.96
C LEU A 185 -9.27 -8.48 12.78
N GLY A 186 -8.78 -8.17 11.58
CA GLY A 186 -9.61 -8.06 10.38
C GLY A 186 -10.30 -6.72 10.19
N ASP A 187 -9.95 -5.70 10.97
CA ASP A 187 -10.37 -4.32 10.72
C ASP A 187 -9.67 -3.71 9.49
N PHE A 188 -8.44 -4.07 9.22
CA PHE A 188 -7.62 -3.60 8.09
C PHE A 188 -7.56 -2.07 7.93
N GLY A 189 -7.73 -1.32 9.01
CA GLY A 189 -7.77 0.14 8.99
C GLY A 189 -9.05 0.75 8.42
N MET A 190 -10.12 -0.03 8.40
CA MET A 190 -11.41 0.35 7.81
C MET A 190 -12.38 1.03 8.79
N GLY A 191 -11.98 1.22 10.06
CA GLY A 191 -12.81 1.86 11.07
C GLY A 191 -13.98 1.02 11.57
N GLY A 192 -13.80 -0.29 11.60
CA GLY A 192 -14.86 -1.28 11.81
C GLY A 192 -15.42 -1.79 10.47
N LEU A 193 -15.44 -3.09 10.30
CA LEU A 193 -15.86 -3.71 9.06
C LEU A 193 -16.98 -4.71 9.31
N HIS A 194 -18.19 -4.41 8.81
CA HIS A 194 -19.27 -5.36 8.67
C HIS A 194 -19.36 -5.79 7.20
N LEU A 195 -19.58 -7.06 6.97
CA LEU A 195 -19.63 -7.64 5.64
C LEU A 195 -20.70 -8.73 5.53
N LYS A 196 -21.21 -8.90 4.32
CA LYS A 196 -22.18 -9.96 4.00
C LYS A 196 -21.44 -11.24 3.62
N ARG A 197 -21.84 -12.37 4.18
CA ARG A 197 -21.31 -13.67 3.82
C ARG A 197 -22.42 -14.73 3.89
N GLY A 198 -22.61 -15.48 2.81
CA GLY A 198 -23.61 -16.53 2.74
C GLY A 198 -25.04 -16.07 3.10
N GLY A 199 -25.39 -14.81 2.83
CA GLY A 199 -26.67 -14.22 3.19
C GLY A 199 -26.77 -13.63 4.61
N TYR A 200 -25.73 -13.76 5.44
CA TYR A 200 -25.67 -13.23 6.80
C TYR A 200 -24.71 -12.04 6.88
N ILE A 201 -25.01 -11.10 7.79
CA ILE A 201 -24.09 -10.03 8.16
C ILE A 201 -23.18 -10.54 9.26
N THR A 202 -21.88 -10.40 9.07
CA THR A 202 -20.84 -10.70 10.06
C THR A 202 -19.87 -9.52 10.15
N ASN A 203 -18.96 -9.53 11.11
CA ASN A 203 -17.89 -8.54 11.17
C ASN A 203 -16.54 -9.10 10.70
N GLY A 204 -15.62 -8.20 10.35
CA GLY A 204 -14.28 -8.55 9.90
C GLY A 204 -13.51 -9.38 10.92
N LYS A 205 -13.74 -9.14 12.21
CA LYS A 205 -13.13 -9.90 13.32
C LYS A 205 -13.46 -11.39 13.24
N ILE A 206 -14.73 -11.76 13.23
CA ILE A 206 -15.16 -13.17 13.17
C ILE A 206 -14.63 -13.81 11.88
N PHE A 207 -14.67 -13.08 10.76
CA PHE A 207 -14.16 -13.57 9.49
C PHE A 207 -12.65 -13.87 9.57
N ALA A 208 -11.83 -12.95 10.07
CA ALA A 208 -10.39 -13.09 10.15
C ALA A 208 -9.95 -14.09 11.25
N GLU A 209 -10.58 -14.03 12.45
CA GLU A 209 -10.29 -14.97 13.52
C GLU A 209 -10.55 -16.41 13.11
N SER A 210 -11.64 -16.70 12.38
CA SER A 210 -11.94 -18.05 11.90
C SER A 210 -10.82 -18.59 10.99
N LEU A 211 -10.25 -17.74 10.14
CA LEU A 211 -9.14 -18.11 9.24
C LEU A 211 -7.83 -18.35 10.01
N MET A 212 -7.56 -17.58 11.06
CA MET A 212 -6.36 -17.74 11.89
C MET A 212 -6.46 -19.03 12.75
N VAL A 213 -7.61 -19.26 13.38
CA VAL A 213 -7.86 -20.47 14.20
C VAL A 213 -7.75 -21.74 13.35
N GLU A 214 -8.35 -21.76 12.15
CA GLU A 214 -8.29 -22.90 11.23
C GLU A 214 -6.85 -23.30 10.91
N ARG A 215 -5.91 -22.33 10.88
CA ARG A 215 -4.50 -22.53 10.54
C ARG A 215 -3.57 -22.61 11.75
N GLY A 216 -4.12 -22.55 12.97
CA GLY A 216 -3.32 -22.56 14.20
C GLY A 216 -2.35 -21.38 14.29
N ILE A 217 -2.81 -20.18 13.89
CA ILE A 217 -2.06 -18.94 13.96
C ILE A 217 -2.54 -18.16 15.18
N GLU A 218 -1.61 -17.78 16.06
CA GLU A 218 -1.87 -16.90 17.21
C GLU A 218 -1.84 -15.43 16.74
N TRP A 219 -2.50 -14.50 17.49
CA TRP A 219 -2.45 -13.10 17.15
C TRP A 219 -2.30 -12.17 18.34
N ILE A 220 -1.65 -11.04 18.08
CA ILE A 220 -1.47 -9.89 18.94
C ILE A 220 -2.02 -8.68 18.19
N THR A 221 -3.09 -8.09 18.71
CA THR A 221 -3.67 -6.84 18.19
C THR A 221 -3.37 -5.68 19.13
N ARG A 222 -3.68 -4.43 18.71
CA ARG A 222 -3.49 -3.22 19.52
C ARG A 222 -2.02 -3.03 19.91
N ALA A 223 -1.10 -3.33 19.00
CA ALA A 223 0.33 -3.33 19.26
C ALA A 223 1.06 -2.27 18.43
N HIS A 224 1.95 -1.55 19.10
CA HIS A 224 2.95 -0.69 18.47
C HIS A 224 4.32 -1.34 18.64
N VAL A 225 4.92 -1.77 17.55
CA VAL A 225 6.32 -2.21 17.56
C VAL A 225 7.20 -0.98 17.67
N ASN A 226 7.96 -0.86 18.75
CA ASN A 226 8.84 0.27 19.02
C ASN A 226 10.33 -0.05 18.78
N LYS A 227 10.72 -1.33 18.82
CA LYS A 227 12.09 -1.76 18.53
C LYS A 227 12.14 -3.21 18.05
N VAL A 228 13.06 -3.49 17.15
CA VAL A 228 13.39 -4.84 16.70
C VAL A 228 14.89 -5.10 16.96
N GLU A 229 15.19 -6.21 17.57
CA GLU A 229 16.55 -6.73 17.80
C GLU A 229 16.68 -8.11 17.11
N ALA A 230 17.88 -8.63 17.05
CA ALA A 230 18.10 -9.97 16.53
C ALA A 230 17.28 -11.01 17.32
N GLY A 231 16.29 -11.62 16.67
CA GLY A 231 15.43 -12.64 17.26
C GLY A 231 14.34 -12.14 18.22
N LYS A 232 14.13 -10.84 18.37
CA LYS A 232 13.16 -10.28 19.32
C LYS A 232 12.53 -8.98 18.82
N VAL A 233 11.22 -8.86 19.03
CA VAL A 233 10.45 -7.62 18.85
C VAL A 233 9.99 -7.11 20.21
N HIS A 234 10.18 -5.81 20.46
CA HIS A 234 9.62 -5.08 21.59
C HIS A 234 8.40 -4.28 21.11
N TYR A 235 7.31 -4.35 21.82
CA TYR A 235 6.08 -3.65 21.47
C TYR A 235 5.34 -3.12 22.70
N GLU A 236 4.59 -2.06 22.47
CA GLU A 236 3.66 -1.47 23.45
C GLU A 236 2.23 -1.85 23.08
N THR A 237 1.44 -2.27 24.07
CA THR A 237 0.01 -2.51 23.90
C THR A 237 -0.79 -1.21 24.04
N LEU A 238 -2.04 -1.21 23.58
CA LEU A 238 -2.93 -0.05 23.75
C LEU A 238 -3.19 0.27 25.25
N ASP A 239 -3.01 -0.69 26.14
CA ASP A 239 -3.14 -0.51 27.59
C ASP A 239 -1.84 0.06 28.22
N GLY A 240 -0.79 0.33 27.42
CA GLY A 240 0.48 0.92 27.85
C GLY A 240 1.49 -0.08 28.40
N GLU A 241 1.22 -1.39 28.30
CA GLU A 241 2.16 -2.43 28.73
C GLU A 241 3.27 -2.62 27.69
N LEU A 242 4.51 -2.65 28.15
CA LEU A 242 5.66 -2.99 27.31
C LEU A 242 5.89 -4.49 27.34
N LYS A 243 5.89 -5.11 26.18
CA LYS A 243 6.02 -6.56 26.00
C LYS A 243 7.07 -6.89 24.94
N GLU A 244 7.46 -8.15 24.92
CA GLU A 244 8.37 -8.67 23.90
C GLU A 244 7.90 -10.00 23.35
N VAL A 245 8.29 -10.31 22.13
CA VAL A 245 8.05 -11.58 21.46
C VAL A 245 9.30 -12.01 20.69
N ALA A 246 9.74 -13.24 20.93
CA ALA A 246 10.88 -13.83 20.23
C ALA A 246 10.43 -14.36 18.86
N PHE A 247 11.36 -14.36 17.90
CA PHE A 247 11.15 -14.93 16.57
C PHE A 247 12.45 -15.51 15.98
N ASP A 248 12.29 -16.47 15.06
CA ASP A 248 13.36 -16.98 14.19
C ASP A 248 13.26 -16.37 12.78
N PHE A 249 12.03 -16.07 12.36
CA PHE A 249 11.72 -15.39 11.11
C PHE A 249 10.68 -14.30 11.36
N SER A 250 10.92 -13.10 10.84
CA SER A 250 9.94 -12.03 10.96
C SER A 250 9.81 -11.21 9.69
N MET A 251 8.54 -10.98 9.25
CA MET A 251 8.18 -10.04 8.20
C MET A 251 7.20 -9.01 8.75
N LEU A 252 7.67 -7.78 8.90
CA LEU A 252 6.89 -6.67 9.43
C LEU A 252 6.84 -5.53 8.41
N ILE A 253 5.61 -5.13 8.04
CA ILE A 253 5.44 -3.98 7.12
C ILE A 253 5.72 -2.67 7.85
N PRO A 254 6.40 -1.70 7.20
CA PRO A 254 6.66 -0.39 7.77
C PRO A 254 5.46 0.54 7.61
N PRO A 255 5.37 1.64 8.39
CA PRO A 255 4.45 2.73 8.07
C PRO A 255 4.90 3.43 6.78
N PHE A 256 3.94 4.10 6.12
CA PHE A 256 4.18 4.85 4.90
C PHE A 256 4.32 6.35 5.17
N ALA A 257 5.17 7.00 4.40
CA ALA A 257 5.29 8.45 4.30
C ALA A 257 5.34 8.84 2.82
N GLY A 258 5.15 10.11 2.51
CA GLY A 258 5.46 10.61 1.17
C GLY A 258 6.97 10.56 0.91
N VAL A 259 7.36 10.67 -0.37
CA VAL A 259 8.77 10.51 -0.78
C VAL A 259 9.68 11.70 -0.41
N GLY A 260 9.10 12.79 0.13
CA GLY A 260 9.86 13.95 0.60
C GLY A 260 10.24 14.94 -0.49
N LEU A 261 9.44 15.04 -1.56
CA LEU A 261 9.58 16.09 -2.56
C LEU A 261 9.53 17.47 -1.90
N LYS A 262 10.41 18.38 -2.33
CA LYS A 262 10.40 19.78 -1.95
C LYS A 262 9.65 20.62 -2.97
N ALA A 263 9.21 21.80 -2.58
CA ALA A 263 8.63 22.76 -3.49
C ALA A 263 9.16 24.18 -3.21
N PHE A 264 9.46 24.92 -4.28
CA PHE A 264 10.01 26.27 -4.21
C PHE A 264 9.21 27.22 -5.12
N ASN A 265 8.99 28.45 -4.66
CA ASN A 265 8.38 29.51 -5.47
C ASN A 265 9.39 30.12 -6.46
N ALA A 266 8.96 31.09 -7.27
CA ALA A 266 9.82 31.74 -8.25
C ALA A 266 11.03 32.49 -7.64
N ALA A 267 10.93 32.91 -6.38
CA ALA A 267 12.02 33.55 -5.63
C ALA A 267 12.98 32.55 -4.97
N GLY A 268 12.75 31.24 -5.11
CA GLY A 268 13.56 30.19 -4.48
C GLY A 268 13.21 29.92 -3.00
N GLU A 269 12.13 30.45 -2.47
CA GLU A 269 11.68 30.22 -1.10
C GLU A 269 10.98 28.85 -0.99
N ASP A 270 11.22 28.14 0.11
CA ASP A 270 10.60 26.82 0.39
C ASP A 270 9.10 26.97 0.68
N ILE A 271 8.27 26.52 -0.24
CA ILE A 271 6.82 26.48 -0.16
C ILE A 271 6.30 25.03 0.00
N THR A 272 7.13 24.10 0.42
CA THR A 272 6.77 22.67 0.56
C THR A 272 5.50 22.48 1.38
N ALA A 273 5.30 23.27 2.45
CA ALA A 273 4.11 23.19 3.29
C ALA A 273 2.80 23.60 2.58
N ASN A 274 2.87 24.32 1.44
CA ASN A 274 1.69 24.65 0.64
C ASN A 274 1.19 23.41 -0.13
N LEU A 275 2.11 22.57 -0.59
CA LEU A 275 1.80 21.41 -1.42
C LEU A 275 1.69 20.10 -0.63
N PHE A 276 2.36 19.98 0.51
CA PHE A 276 2.49 18.73 1.26
C PHE A 276 2.11 18.89 2.73
N LEU A 277 1.63 17.78 3.33
CA LEU A 277 1.50 17.66 4.77
C LEU A 277 2.88 17.31 5.40
N PRO A 278 3.03 17.41 6.75
CA PRO A 278 4.28 17.05 7.44
C PRO A 278 4.77 15.63 7.19
N ASN A 279 3.86 14.69 6.86
CA ASN A 279 4.17 13.32 6.47
C ASN A 279 4.58 13.18 4.99
N ALA A 280 4.78 14.31 4.30
CA ALA A 280 5.21 14.45 2.92
C ALA A 280 4.24 13.88 1.85
N PHE A 281 2.99 13.58 2.19
CA PHE A 281 1.95 13.32 1.20
C PHE A 281 1.39 14.64 0.64
N MET A 282 1.08 14.65 -0.67
CA MET A 282 0.62 15.85 -1.37
C MET A 282 -0.82 16.20 -1.02
N LYS A 283 -1.07 17.47 -0.70
CA LYS A 283 -2.42 18.01 -0.50
C LYS A 283 -3.18 18.05 -1.82
N VAL A 284 -4.43 17.66 -1.76
CA VAL A 284 -5.38 17.67 -2.89
C VAL A 284 -6.69 18.35 -2.45
N ASP A 285 -7.72 18.31 -3.25
CA ASP A 285 -9.05 18.87 -3.02
C ASP A 285 -9.83 18.17 -1.88
N ALA A 286 -9.24 18.11 -0.69
CA ALA A 286 -9.79 17.51 0.51
C ALA A 286 -9.89 18.56 1.63
N ASP A 287 -10.76 18.35 2.61
CA ASP A 287 -10.82 19.22 3.79
C ASP A 287 -9.83 18.75 4.86
N TYR A 288 -8.76 19.52 5.04
CA TYR A 288 -7.71 19.29 6.04
C TYR A 288 -7.93 20.05 7.35
N THR A 289 -9.10 20.65 7.56
CA THR A 289 -9.42 21.39 8.78
C THR A 289 -9.39 20.45 9.97
N ALA A 290 -8.58 20.78 10.99
CA ALA A 290 -8.51 20.00 12.22
C ALA A 290 -9.84 20.08 12.98
N ARG A 291 -10.43 18.92 13.25
CA ARG A 291 -11.69 18.76 14.02
C ARG A 291 -11.72 17.40 14.73
N PRO A 292 -12.63 17.20 15.70
CA PRO A 292 -12.82 15.90 16.36
C PRO A 292 -13.14 14.80 15.34
N PHE A 293 -12.78 13.54 15.66
CA PHE A 293 -13.00 12.40 14.77
C PHE A 293 -14.49 12.23 14.40
N GLU A 294 -15.38 12.48 15.33
CA GLU A 294 -16.83 12.35 15.17
C GLU A 294 -17.46 13.39 14.24
N GLU A 295 -16.70 14.46 13.90
CA GLU A 295 -17.13 15.53 12.98
C GLU A 295 -16.63 15.32 11.54
N TRP A 296 -15.78 14.31 11.30
CA TRP A 296 -15.30 13.97 9.97
C TRP A 296 -16.38 13.26 9.15
N SER A 297 -16.45 13.57 7.88
CA SER A 297 -17.40 12.93 6.97
C SER A 297 -16.72 12.41 5.70
N ALA A 298 -17.43 11.56 4.97
CA ALA A 298 -17.01 11.07 3.66
C ALA A 298 -16.81 12.22 2.65
N ALA A 299 -17.56 13.32 2.80
CA ALA A 299 -17.49 14.50 1.94
C ALA A 299 -16.16 15.28 2.07
N ASP A 300 -15.40 15.08 3.15
CA ASP A 300 -14.08 15.71 3.35
C ASP A 300 -13.00 15.10 2.43
N TRP A 301 -13.25 13.90 1.87
CA TRP A 301 -12.31 13.20 1.03
C TRP A 301 -12.23 13.78 -0.39
N PRO A 302 -11.04 13.71 -1.04
CA PRO A 302 -10.85 14.32 -2.35
C PRO A 302 -11.72 13.66 -3.43
N LYS A 303 -12.09 14.43 -4.44
CA LYS A 303 -12.86 13.97 -5.60
C LYS A 303 -12.06 14.02 -6.89
N SER A 304 -11.31 15.10 -7.11
CA SER A 304 -10.58 15.34 -8.36
C SER A 304 -9.08 15.04 -8.25
N CYS A 305 -8.56 14.90 -7.04
CA CYS A 305 -7.13 14.74 -6.77
C CYS A 305 -6.27 15.94 -7.24
N GLN A 306 -6.88 17.11 -7.48
CA GLN A 306 -6.20 18.34 -7.87
C GLN A 306 -5.62 19.06 -6.66
N ASN A 307 -4.42 19.64 -6.78
CA ASN A 307 -3.87 20.46 -5.71
C ASN A 307 -4.72 21.73 -5.50
N PRO A 308 -5.03 22.13 -4.25
CA PRO A 308 -5.91 23.28 -4.00
C PRO A 308 -5.29 24.64 -4.40
N VAL A 309 -3.96 24.74 -4.41
CA VAL A 309 -3.24 25.97 -4.72
C VAL A 309 -2.85 26.05 -6.20
N TYR A 310 -2.21 25.00 -6.72
CA TYR A 310 -1.71 24.92 -8.09
C TYR A 310 -2.58 24.01 -8.94
N LYS A 311 -3.46 24.61 -9.73
CA LYS A 311 -4.53 23.91 -10.47
C LYS A 311 -4.04 22.99 -11.60
N ASN A 312 -2.79 23.08 -11.98
CA ASN A 312 -2.14 22.20 -12.94
C ASN A 312 -1.36 21.05 -12.30
N ILE A 313 -1.46 20.88 -10.95
CA ILE A 313 -0.81 19.80 -10.20
C ILE A 313 -1.87 18.86 -9.64
N PHE A 314 -1.64 17.57 -9.78
CA PHE A 314 -2.50 16.48 -9.28
C PHE A 314 -1.67 15.47 -8.49
N ALA A 315 -2.34 14.71 -7.60
CA ALA A 315 -1.71 13.55 -6.95
C ALA A 315 -2.64 12.34 -7.06
N ALA A 316 -2.11 11.23 -7.57
CA ALA A 316 -2.87 9.99 -7.71
C ALA A 316 -2.27 8.84 -6.90
N GLY A 317 -3.13 7.90 -6.49
CA GLY A 317 -2.72 6.73 -5.71
C GLY A 317 -2.23 7.10 -4.31
N ILE A 318 -1.19 6.41 -3.83
CA ILE A 318 -0.71 6.57 -2.46
C ILE A 318 -0.04 7.94 -2.21
N ALA A 319 0.29 8.68 -3.25
CA ALA A 319 0.98 9.98 -3.12
C ALA A 319 0.10 11.09 -2.52
N PHE A 320 -1.24 11.00 -2.57
CA PHE A 320 -2.11 12.01 -1.98
C PHE A 320 -2.19 11.90 -0.46
N ALA A 321 -2.44 13.01 0.20
CA ALA A 321 -2.66 13.10 1.64
C ALA A 321 -4.13 12.78 1.99
N PRO A 322 -4.44 11.73 2.78
CA PRO A 322 -5.77 11.59 3.36
C PRO A 322 -6.07 12.77 4.30
N PRO A 323 -7.31 13.30 4.29
CA PRO A 323 -7.67 14.41 5.18
C PRO A 323 -7.72 14.00 6.64
N HIS A 324 -8.13 12.78 6.92
CA HIS A 324 -8.29 12.24 8.27
C HIS A 324 -8.12 10.70 8.30
N PRO A 325 -7.92 10.08 9.47
CA PRO A 325 -7.96 8.63 9.61
C PRO A 325 -9.39 8.11 9.40
N ILE A 326 -9.52 6.88 8.90
CA ILE A 326 -10.80 6.16 8.83
C ILE A 326 -11.10 5.49 10.17
N SER A 327 -10.09 4.91 10.81
CA SER A 327 -10.20 4.35 12.16
C SER A 327 -10.06 5.45 13.21
N LYS A 328 -10.89 5.40 14.26
CA LYS A 328 -10.77 6.34 15.38
C LYS A 328 -9.37 6.28 15.99
N VAL A 329 -8.77 7.46 16.18
CA VAL A 329 -7.42 7.55 16.73
C VAL A 329 -7.40 7.04 18.18
N MET A 330 -6.55 6.06 18.43
CA MET A 330 -6.31 5.47 19.73
C MET A 330 -4.88 5.77 20.18
N LYS A 331 -4.74 6.02 21.49
CA LYS A 331 -3.45 6.24 22.14
C LYS A 331 -3.38 5.42 23.41
N SER A 332 -2.19 4.86 23.68
CA SER A 332 -1.92 4.25 24.98
C SER A 332 -1.86 5.30 26.10
N PRO A 333 -1.88 4.92 27.36
CA PRO A 333 -1.65 5.83 28.50
C PRO A 333 -0.28 6.53 28.42
N ASN A 334 0.70 5.96 27.72
CA ASN A 334 2.04 6.54 27.52
C ASN A 334 2.05 7.57 26.36
N GLY A 335 0.92 7.78 25.68
CA GLY A 335 0.77 8.72 24.56
C GLY A 335 1.11 8.15 23.19
N THR A 336 1.48 6.87 23.09
CA THR A 336 1.81 6.21 21.83
C THR A 336 0.56 6.02 20.97
N VAL A 337 0.60 6.49 19.72
CA VAL A 337 -0.50 6.29 18.76
C VAL A 337 -0.47 4.86 18.22
N ILE A 338 -1.57 4.13 18.41
CA ILE A 338 -1.77 2.77 17.91
C ILE A 338 -3.05 2.75 17.09
N THR A 339 -2.95 3.21 15.85
CA THR A 339 -4.10 3.38 14.97
C THR A 339 -3.67 3.10 13.53
N PRO A 340 -4.33 2.16 12.84
CA PRO A 340 -4.07 1.92 11.42
C PRO A 340 -4.27 3.19 10.58
N ALA A 341 -3.33 3.47 9.69
CA ALA A 341 -3.54 4.50 8.69
C ALA A 341 -4.56 4.00 7.62
N PRO A 342 -5.26 4.91 6.92
CA PRO A 342 -6.22 4.54 5.89
C PRO A 342 -5.64 3.55 4.86
N PRO A 343 -6.41 2.57 4.38
CA PRO A 343 -5.94 1.59 3.42
C PRO A 343 -5.54 2.25 2.10
N ARG A 344 -4.46 1.75 1.50
CA ARG A 344 -3.86 2.24 0.27
C ARG A 344 -3.77 1.09 -0.73
N THR A 345 -4.83 0.90 -1.52
CA THR A 345 -4.95 -0.27 -2.41
C THR A 345 -4.79 0.10 -3.88
N GLY A 346 -4.45 -0.87 -4.71
CA GLY A 346 -4.19 -0.67 -6.14
C GLY A 346 -5.44 -0.26 -6.93
N MET A 347 -6.60 -0.84 -6.62
CA MET A 347 -7.85 -0.57 -7.35
C MET A 347 -8.29 0.91 -7.26
N PRO A 348 -8.45 1.53 -6.08
CA PRO A 348 -8.68 2.98 -6.00
C PRO A 348 -7.59 3.82 -6.63
N SER A 349 -6.32 3.38 -6.56
CA SER A 349 -5.20 4.10 -7.18
C SER A 349 -5.32 4.16 -8.70
N ALA A 350 -5.75 3.07 -9.34
CA ALA A 350 -6.00 3.03 -10.79
C ALA A 350 -7.16 3.95 -11.18
N GLY A 351 -8.28 3.91 -10.42
CA GLY A 351 -9.42 4.80 -10.62
C GLY A 351 -9.04 6.28 -10.53
N MET A 352 -8.22 6.66 -9.52
CA MET A 352 -7.69 8.02 -9.39
C MET A 352 -6.83 8.41 -10.61
N GLY A 353 -5.92 7.54 -11.03
CA GLY A 353 -5.06 7.80 -12.20
C GLY A 353 -5.87 8.04 -13.46
N LYS A 354 -6.92 7.26 -13.69
CA LYS A 354 -7.84 7.40 -14.84
C LYS A 354 -8.63 8.71 -14.78
N ALA A 355 -9.18 9.08 -13.63
CA ALA A 355 -9.93 10.33 -13.46
C ALA A 355 -9.03 11.55 -13.67
N VAL A 356 -7.81 11.55 -13.12
CA VAL A 356 -6.81 12.62 -13.33
C VAL A 356 -6.44 12.72 -14.81
N ALA A 357 -6.13 11.61 -15.47
CA ALA A 357 -5.79 11.61 -16.90
C ALA A 357 -6.96 12.09 -17.76
N GLY A 358 -8.19 11.68 -17.46
CA GLY A 358 -9.40 12.16 -18.12
C GLY A 358 -9.59 13.66 -17.97
N SER A 359 -9.44 14.18 -16.76
CA SER A 359 -9.55 15.62 -16.48
C SER A 359 -8.48 16.44 -17.21
N ILE A 360 -7.23 16.02 -17.16
CA ILE A 360 -6.13 16.69 -17.89
C ILE A 360 -6.39 16.66 -19.40
N ARG A 361 -6.84 15.52 -19.96
CA ARG A 361 -7.23 15.44 -21.38
C ARG A 361 -8.28 16.46 -21.73
N ASP A 362 -9.34 16.60 -20.93
CA ASP A 362 -10.43 17.52 -21.21
C ASP A 362 -9.98 18.99 -21.03
N MET A 363 -9.07 19.28 -20.13
CA MET A 363 -8.42 20.60 -20.01
C MET A 363 -7.63 20.95 -21.27
N ILE A 364 -6.87 20.01 -21.84
CA ILE A 364 -6.05 20.23 -23.03
C ILE A 364 -6.90 20.31 -24.30
N LEU A 365 -7.82 19.36 -24.49
CA LEU A 365 -8.54 19.21 -25.76
C LEU A 365 -9.84 20.01 -25.84
N HIS A 366 -10.47 20.25 -24.69
CA HIS A 366 -11.80 20.88 -24.62
C HIS A 366 -11.81 22.19 -23.84
N GLY A 367 -10.64 22.65 -23.34
CA GLY A 367 -10.50 23.90 -22.62
C GLY A 367 -11.21 23.93 -21.25
N ALA A 368 -11.42 22.76 -20.63
CA ALA A 368 -11.99 22.70 -19.30
C ALA A 368 -11.06 23.42 -18.29
N THR A 369 -11.64 24.24 -17.44
CA THR A 369 -10.91 25.01 -16.41
C THR A 369 -10.86 24.31 -15.06
N GLU A 370 -11.74 23.33 -14.86
CA GLU A 370 -11.85 22.52 -13.63
C GLU A 370 -11.84 21.02 -14.01
N PRO A 371 -11.49 20.11 -13.07
CA PRO A 371 -11.53 18.67 -13.31
C PRO A 371 -12.94 18.20 -13.69
N THR A 372 -13.03 17.39 -14.74
CA THR A 372 -14.29 16.84 -15.28
C THR A 372 -14.55 15.39 -14.87
N HIS A 373 -13.52 14.69 -14.38
CA HIS A 373 -13.58 13.32 -13.92
C HIS A 373 -13.25 13.24 -12.43
N HIS A 374 -13.97 12.40 -11.70
CA HIS A 374 -13.85 12.27 -10.26
C HIS A 374 -13.59 10.81 -9.85
N ALA A 375 -12.83 10.64 -8.79
CA ALA A 375 -12.52 9.35 -8.17
C ALA A 375 -12.27 9.56 -6.67
N SER A 376 -13.31 9.39 -5.85
CA SER A 376 -13.22 9.50 -4.40
C SER A 376 -13.21 8.14 -3.73
N MET A 377 -12.38 7.96 -2.70
CA MET A 377 -12.45 6.75 -1.86
C MET A 377 -13.77 6.65 -1.07
N ALA A 378 -14.53 7.73 -0.98
CA ALA A 378 -15.89 7.74 -0.44
C ALA A 378 -16.96 7.26 -1.45
N GLU A 379 -16.57 7.07 -2.72
CA GLU A 379 -17.44 6.66 -3.83
C GLU A 379 -16.91 5.46 -4.61
N MET A 380 -15.73 4.94 -4.22
CA MET A 380 -15.07 3.79 -4.85
C MET A 380 -15.01 2.60 -3.90
N GLY A 381 -15.09 1.41 -4.48
CA GLY A 381 -14.84 0.16 -3.77
C GLY A 381 -13.36 -0.24 -3.80
N ALA A 382 -13.05 -1.21 -2.97
CA ALA A 382 -11.77 -1.92 -3.01
C ALA A 382 -12.01 -3.41 -2.78
N ALA A 383 -11.20 -4.24 -3.41
CA ALA A 383 -11.15 -5.68 -3.15
C ALA A 383 -9.77 -6.06 -2.61
N CYS A 384 -9.78 -6.79 -1.50
CA CYS A 384 -8.60 -7.42 -0.95
C CYS A 384 -8.75 -8.94 -1.15
N VAL A 385 -7.79 -9.55 -1.85
CA VAL A 385 -7.80 -10.99 -2.13
C VAL A 385 -6.54 -11.60 -1.55
N ALA A 386 -6.66 -12.18 -0.37
CA ALA A 386 -5.59 -12.93 0.29
C ALA A 386 -5.58 -14.37 -0.26
N SER A 387 -4.82 -14.59 -1.32
CA SER A 387 -4.72 -15.88 -2.01
C SER A 387 -3.59 -16.72 -1.41
N THR A 388 -3.89 -17.96 -1.08
CA THR A 388 -2.96 -18.94 -0.51
C THR A 388 -2.86 -20.14 -1.40
N GLY A 389 -1.66 -20.68 -1.57
CA GLY A 389 -1.43 -21.88 -2.36
C GLY A 389 -1.05 -21.62 -3.79
N MET A 390 -0.91 -22.70 -4.57
CA MET A 390 -0.36 -22.67 -5.91
C MET A 390 -1.05 -23.69 -6.80
N GLY A 391 -1.36 -23.29 -8.01
CA GLY A 391 -1.95 -24.16 -9.00
C GLY A 391 -3.49 -24.09 -9.07
N LEU A 392 -4.05 -24.82 -10.03
CA LEU A 392 -5.46 -24.67 -10.40
C LEU A 392 -6.42 -25.22 -9.33
N PHE A 393 -6.02 -26.26 -8.60
CA PHE A 393 -6.87 -26.96 -7.63
C PHE A 393 -6.27 -27.01 -6.21
N ASP A 394 -5.07 -26.48 -6.02
CA ASP A 394 -4.34 -26.45 -4.75
C ASP A 394 -4.18 -25.00 -4.29
N GLY A 395 -5.28 -24.40 -3.92
CA GLY A 395 -5.32 -23.05 -3.44
C GLY A 395 -6.65 -22.66 -2.85
N THR A 396 -6.65 -21.59 -2.09
CA THR A 396 -7.84 -20.92 -1.55
C THR A 396 -7.57 -19.44 -1.47
N ALA A 397 -8.60 -18.63 -1.43
CA ALA A 397 -8.46 -17.22 -1.09
C ALA A 397 -9.55 -16.79 -0.11
N ALA A 398 -9.16 -15.92 0.80
CA ALA A 398 -10.08 -15.07 1.52
C ALA A 398 -10.17 -13.74 0.79
N SER A 399 -11.33 -13.42 0.23
CA SER A 399 -11.58 -12.16 -0.47
C SER A 399 -12.58 -11.32 0.29
N ILE A 400 -12.29 -10.02 0.40
CA ILE A 400 -13.17 -9.02 0.98
C ILE A 400 -13.31 -7.91 -0.04
N THR A 401 -14.55 -7.63 -0.44
CA THR A 401 -14.91 -6.44 -1.21
C THR A 401 -15.56 -5.44 -0.28
N VAL A 402 -15.18 -4.18 -0.39
CA VAL A 402 -15.67 -3.09 0.45
C VAL A 402 -16.12 -1.94 -0.42
N TYR A 403 -17.33 -1.41 -0.17
CA TYR A 403 -17.85 -0.24 -0.86
C TYR A 403 -18.74 0.61 0.07
N PRO A 404 -18.49 1.92 0.17
CA PRO A 404 -17.25 2.59 -0.23
C PRO A 404 -16.06 2.25 0.70
N VAL A 405 -14.84 2.57 0.28
CA VAL A 405 -13.63 2.38 1.14
C VAL A 405 -13.71 3.25 2.37
N VAL A 406 -13.98 4.54 2.18
CA VAL A 406 -14.26 5.47 3.28
C VAL A 406 -15.74 5.35 3.66
N PRO A 407 -16.06 5.04 4.92
CA PRO A 407 -17.44 4.87 5.33
C PRO A 407 -18.22 6.19 5.21
N ASP A 408 -19.44 6.10 4.68
CA ASP A 408 -20.38 7.19 4.52
C ASP A 408 -21.64 6.89 5.35
N PHE A 409 -21.69 7.40 6.58
CA PHE A 409 -22.81 7.19 7.50
C PHE A 409 -24.02 8.06 7.17
N GLU A 410 -23.88 9.09 6.33
CA GLU A 410 -25.05 9.85 5.83
C GLU A 410 -25.83 9.02 4.81
N LYS A 411 -25.11 8.36 3.91
CA LYS A 411 -25.69 7.50 2.88
C LYS A 411 -26.05 6.10 3.36
N TYR A 412 -25.26 5.54 4.26
CA TYR A 412 -25.40 4.18 4.82
C TYR A 412 -25.39 4.22 6.36
N PRO A 413 -26.49 4.63 7.02
CA PRO A 413 -26.51 4.95 8.45
C PRO A 413 -26.10 3.82 9.37
N ASP A 414 -26.41 2.56 9.04
CA ASP A 414 -26.20 1.41 9.93
C ASP A 414 -24.72 0.99 10.00
N TYR A 415 -24.02 0.99 8.85
CA TYR A 415 -22.68 0.40 8.75
C TYR A 415 -21.67 1.30 8.02
N GLY A 416 -22.07 2.47 7.57
CA GLY A 416 -21.25 3.38 6.76
C GLY A 416 -20.92 2.83 5.36
N ARG A 417 -21.48 1.67 4.99
CA ARG A 417 -21.18 0.95 3.75
C ARG A 417 -22.39 0.26 3.16
N ASP A 418 -22.39 0.08 1.84
CA ASP A 418 -23.36 -0.74 1.13
C ASP A 418 -23.05 -2.22 1.35
N LEU A 419 -23.88 -2.92 2.09
CA LEU A 419 -23.69 -4.35 2.38
C LEU A 419 -23.98 -5.27 1.19
N ASP A 420 -24.63 -4.81 0.13
CA ASP A 420 -24.76 -5.60 -1.09
C ASP A 420 -23.45 -5.61 -1.91
N LEU A 421 -22.60 -4.58 -1.73
CA LEU A 421 -21.29 -4.44 -2.33
C LEU A 421 -20.12 -4.66 -1.34
N THR A 422 -20.45 -4.87 -0.05
CA THR A 422 -19.44 -5.16 0.99
C THR A 422 -19.65 -6.59 1.50
N PHE A 423 -18.81 -7.50 0.99
CA PHE A 423 -18.97 -8.93 1.27
C PHE A 423 -17.64 -9.65 1.38
N GLY A 424 -17.66 -10.80 2.06
CA GLY A 424 -16.50 -11.67 2.23
C GLY A 424 -16.78 -13.08 1.73
N GLU A 425 -15.82 -13.65 0.99
CA GLU A 425 -15.89 -14.99 0.45
C GLU A 425 -14.59 -15.74 0.72
N ILE A 426 -14.71 -17.07 0.91
CA ILE A 426 -13.57 -17.97 1.05
C ILE A 426 -13.72 -19.08 0.03
N GLY A 427 -12.70 -19.32 -0.79
CA GLY A 427 -12.75 -20.42 -1.74
C GLY A 427 -11.76 -20.33 -2.87
N LEU A 428 -11.83 -21.33 -3.73
CA LEU A 428 -10.93 -21.49 -4.87
C LEU A 428 -11.12 -20.43 -5.94
N ALA A 429 -12.34 -19.92 -6.11
CA ALA A 429 -12.63 -18.88 -7.12
C ALA A 429 -11.82 -17.59 -6.88
N GLY A 430 -11.71 -17.13 -5.63
CA GLY A 430 -10.88 -15.99 -5.28
C GLY A 430 -9.39 -16.20 -5.60
N HIS A 431 -8.89 -17.42 -5.43
CA HIS A 431 -7.52 -17.80 -5.82
C HIS A 431 -7.30 -17.65 -7.34
N TRP A 432 -8.23 -18.12 -8.16
CA TRP A 432 -8.18 -17.96 -9.61
C TRP A 432 -8.25 -16.49 -10.02
N ILE A 433 -9.13 -15.72 -9.40
CA ILE A 433 -9.26 -14.29 -9.65
C ILE A 433 -7.91 -13.58 -9.38
N LYS A 434 -7.25 -13.87 -8.27
CA LYS A 434 -5.94 -13.28 -7.93
C LYS A 434 -4.87 -13.61 -8.99
N HIS A 435 -4.81 -14.87 -9.46
CA HIS A 435 -3.92 -15.25 -10.55
C HIS A 435 -4.25 -14.53 -11.86
N TYR A 436 -5.54 -14.47 -12.21
CA TYR A 436 -5.99 -13.73 -13.39
C TYR A 436 -5.60 -12.27 -13.32
N LEU A 437 -5.84 -11.61 -12.18
CA LEU A 437 -5.46 -10.22 -11.95
C LEU A 437 -3.94 -10.00 -12.13
N HIS A 438 -3.10 -10.94 -11.68
CA HIS A 438 -1.66 -10.85 -11.91
C HIS A 438 -1.33 -10.73 -13.41
N TYR A 439 -1.80 -11.67 -14.22
CA TYR A 439 -1.50 -11.66 -15.65
C TYR A 439 -2.17 -10.49 -16.38
N MET A 440 -3.39 -10.14 -16.00
CA MET A 440 -4.13 -9.03 -16.57
C MET A 440 -3.41 -7.69 -16.34
N PHE A 441 -3.01 -7.39 -15.11
CA PHE A 441 -2.30 -6.15 -14.81
C PHE A 441 -0.89 -6.13 -15.38
N MET A 442 -0.18 -7.25 -15.41
CA MET A 442 1.11 -7.36 -16.10
C MET A 442 0.98 -7.10 -17.60
N TYR A 443 -0.11 -7.56 -18.23
CA TYR A 443 -0.39 -7.32 -19.63
C TYR A 443 -0.71 -5.83 -19.90
N GLN A 444 -1.58 -5.26 -19.08
CA GLN A 444 -2.03 -3.88 -19.16
C GLN A 444 -0.90 -2.88 -18.92
N ALA A 445 -0.09 -3.09 -17.87
CA ALA A 445 1.03 -2.23 -17.54
C ALA A 445 2.16 -2.26 -18.60
N GLN A 446 2.28 -3.34 -19.36
CA GLN A 446 3.16 -3.44 -20.51
C GLN A 446 2.57 -2.82 -21.80
N MET A 447 1.39 -2.20 -21.74
CA MET A 447 0.70 -1.60 -22.86
C MET A 447 0.62 -2.52 -24.10
N LYS A 448 0.32 -3.82 -23.85
CA LYS A 448 0.20 -4.82 -24.92
C LYS A 448 -1.05 -4.55 -25.77
N PRO A 449 -1.15 -5.08 -27.01
CA PRO A 449 -2.28 -4.79 -27.91
C PRO A 449 -3.63 -4.99 -27.25
N GLY A 450 -4.52 -3.99 -27.30
CA GLY A 450 -5.85 -4.05 -26.68
C GLY A 450 -5.89 -3.82 -25.17
N TRP A 451 -4.80 -3.40 -24.52
CA TRP A 451 -4.76 -3.16 -23.08
C TRP A 451 -5.83 -2.17 -22.59
N THR A 452 -6.21 -1.20 -23.42
CA THR A 452 -7.26 -0.21 -23.10
C THR A 452 -8.67 -0.80 -23.03
N LEU A 453 -8.87 -2.03 -23.53
CA LEU A 453 -10.15 -2.74 -23.46
C LEU A 453 -10.31 -3.58 -22.19
N ILE A 454 -9.23 -3.72 -21.41
CA ILE A 454 -9.24 -4.45 -20.13
C ILE A 454 -9.96 -3.57 -19.10
N PRO A 455 -11.03 -4.05 -18.47
CA PRO A 455 -11.71 -3.27 -17.42
C PRO A 455 -10.80 -3.12 -16.19
N GLU A 456 -10.94 -1.98 -15.51
CA GLU A 456 -10.22 -1.65 -14.27
C GLU A 456 -11.03 -2.02 -13.04
#